data_73ed0b768b5af2f291b4a053b9452a3e
#
_entry.id   73ed0b768b5af2f291b4a053b9452a3e
#
_cell.length_a   1.000
_cell.length_b   1.000
_cell.length_c   1.000
_cell.angle_alpha   90.00
_cell.angle_beta   90.00
_cell.angle_gamma   90.00
#
_symmetry.space_group_name_H-M   'P 1'
#
loop_
_entity.id
_entity.type
_entity.pdbx_description
1 polymer ?
#
loop_
_entity_poly.entity_id
_entity_poly.type
_entity_poly.pdbx_seq_one_letter_code
_entity_poly.pdbx_strand_id
1 'polypeptide(L)'
;STRYAQGGIAAVFDEQDSIDAHVTDTLAAGAGLCEEPAVRFTAERAKSSLEWLIGYGVPFDTEKSESGEERFHLTREGGHSHRRILHAADATGEALQITLNDAVSTHPNIHVFERYNAIDLIPSREEKNSVVGAYVWNRQQEHVEVIRAPFVALATGGGSKVYQYTSNPDVSSGDGIAMAWRAGCRVANMEFNQFHPTCLYHPQARNFLITEALRGEGANLCHADGTRFMHKFDERGDLAPRDVVARAIDYEMKRLGADCMYLDISHKPADFIVKHFPNIYRKCRSLGIDITREPIPVVPAAHYSCGGVMTDFNAKT
;
A
#
# COMPACT_ATOMS: atom_id res chain seq x y z
N SER A 1 -2.77 2.10 7.86
CA SER A 1 -1.98 2.07 6.60
C SER A 1 -2.77 2.64 5.41
N THR A 2 -4.07 2.35 5.31
CA THR A 2 -4.91 2.83 4.19
C THR A 2 -4.77 4.35 3.96
N ARG A 3 -4.87 5.16 5.01
CA ARG A 3 -4.76 6.63 4.92
C ARG A 3 -3.49 7.13 4.22
N TYR A 4 -2.41 6.38 4.28
CA TYR A 4 -1.11 6.79 3.70
C TYR A 4 -0.87 6.19 2.31
N ALA A 5 -1.81 5.42 1.77
CA ALA A 5 -1.70 4.85 0.43
C ALA A 5 -1.87 5.96 -0.62
N GLN A 6 -0.81 6.17 -1.40
CA GLN A 6 -0.74 7.22 -2.43
C GLN A 6 -1.18 6.69 -3.79
N GLY A 7 -0.88 5.42 -4.09
CA GLY A 7 -1.29 4.74 -5.32
C GLY A 7 -2.79 4.49 -5.39
N GLY A 8 -3.24 3.93 -6.51
CA GLY A 8 -4.64 3.62 -6.74
C GLY A 8 -4.99 2.15 -6.55
N ILE A 9 -6.12 1.76 -7.10
CA ILE A 9 -6.65 0.40 -7.05
C ILE A 9 -6.79 -0.12 -8.49
N ALA A 10 -6.23 -1.30 -8.74
CA ALA A 10 -6.27 -1.94 -10.04
C ALA A 10 -7.60 -2.64 -10.30
N ALA A 11 -8.25 -2.31 -11.43
CA ALA A 11 -9.38 -3.05 -11.96
C ALA A 11 -9.54 -2.81 -13.46
N VAL A 12 -10.12 -3.77 -14.16
CA VAL A 12 -10.36 -3.68 -15.60
C VAL A 12 -11.61 -2.83 -15.86
N PHE A 13 -11.43 -1.60 -16.32
CA PHE A 13 -12.48 -0.67 -16.73
C PHE A 13 -12.42 -0.35 -18.22
N ASP A 14 -11.22 -0.36 -18.82
CA ASP A 14 -11.00 -0.04 -20.23
C ASP A 14 -11.30 -1.24 -21.11
N GLU A 15 -11.95 -1.02 -22.25
CA GLU A 15 -12.27 -2.06 -23.24
C GLU A 15 -11.02 -2.68 -23.90
N GLN A 16 -9.90 -1.97 -23.89
CA GLN A 16 -8.61 -2.47 -24.40
C GLN A 16 -7.87 -3.36 -23.40
N ASP A 17 -8.34 -3.42 -22.14
CA ASP A 17 -7.80 -4.28 -21.08
C ASP A 17 -8.65 -5.53 -20.89
N SER A 18 -8.11 -6.56 -20.22
CA SER A 18 -8.84 -7.78 -19.92
C SER A 18 -8.45 -8.37 -18.56
N ILE A 19 -9.36 -9.17 -18.01
CA ILE A 19 -9.09 -9.96 -16.79
C ILE A 19 -7.87 -10.86 -17.00
N ASP A 20 -7.75 -11.49 -18.17
CA ASP A 20 -6.61 -12.38 -18.47
C ASP A 20 -5.27 -11.62 -18.52
N ALA A 21 -5.26 -10.40 -19.06
CA ALA A 21 -4.07 -9.54 -19.02
C ALA A 21 -3.71 -9.17 -17.59
N HIS A 22 -4.70 -8.82 -16.76
CA HIS A 22 -4.48 -8.51 -15.34
C HIS A 22 -3.97 -9.72 -14.55
N VAL A 23 -4.53 -10.90 -14.77
CA VAL A 23 -4.07 -12.16 -14.17
C VAL A 23 -2.63 -12.46 -14.58
N THR A 24 -2.30 -12.36 -15.88
CA THR A 24 -0.96 -12.60 -16.41
C THR A 24 0.08 -11.66 -15.78
N ASP A 25 -0.22 -10.36 -15.72
CA ASP A 25 0.66 -9.37 -15.08
C ASP A 25 0.90 -9.71 -13.60
N THR A 26 -0.16 -10.11 -12.88
CA THR A 26 -0.08 -10.43 -11.45
C THR A 26 0.74 -11.70 -11.20
N LEU A 27 0.55 -12.75 -12.00
CA LEU A 27 1.32 -13.98 -11.89
C LEU A 27 2.82 -13.75 -12.21
N ALA A 28 3.10 -12.90 -13.21
CA ALA A 28 4.48 -12.52 -13.54
C ALA A 28 5.14 -11.74 -12.39
N ALA A 29 4.43 -10.79 -11.80
CA ALA A 29 4.94 -10.03 -10.65
C ALA A 29 5.13 -10.90 -9.39
N GLY A 30 4.28 -11.90 -9.21
CA GLY A 30 4.33 -12.83 -8.07
C GLY A 30 5.43 -13.90 -8.16
N ALA A 31 6.11 -14.00 -9.29
CA ALA A 31 7.30 -14.85 -9.49
C ALA A 31 7.13 -16.32 -9.00
N GLY A 32 5.96 -16.90 -9.20
CA GLY A 32 5.65 -18.29 -8.84
C GLY A 32 5.06 -18.49 -7.43
N LEU A 33 4.86 -17.43 -6.65
CA LEU A 33 4.22 -17.52 -5.34
C LEU A 33 2.68 -17.41 -5.37
N CYS A 34 2.13 -16.95 -6.51
CA CYS A 34 0.69 -16.75 -6.64
C CYS A 34 -0.03 -18.07 -6.96
N GLU A 35 -1.21 -18.22 -6.38
CA GLU A 35 -2.19 -19.23 -6.80
C GLU A 35 -3.13 -18.60 -7.85
N GLU A 36 -3.06 -19.05 -9.10
CA GLU A 36 -3.84 -18.48 -10.20
C GLU A 36 -5.35 -18.38 -9.91
N PRO A 37 -6.01 -19.39 -9.29
CA PRO A 37 -7.43 -19.27 -8.95
C PRO A 37 -7.73 -18.08 -8.02
N ALA A 38 -6.84 -17.77 -7.07
CA ALA A 38 -7.01 -16.64 -6.16
C ALA A 38 -6.78 -15.30 -6.87
N VAL A 39 -5.80 -15.23 -7.76
CA VAL A 39 -5.54 -14.04 -8.59
C VAL A 39 -6.74 -13.75 -9.49
N ARG A 40 -7.25 -14.76 -10.19
CA ARG A 40 -8.43 -14.64 -11.07
C ARG A 40 -9.67 -14.22 -10.29
N PHE A 41 -9.94 -14.87 -9.16
CA PHE A 41 -11.05 -14.51 -8.27
C PHE A 41 -11.01 -13.02 -7.87
N THR A 42 -9.83 -12.50 -7.56
CA THR A 42 -9.64 -11.10 -7.16
C THR A 42 -9.82 -10.16 -8.36
N ALA A 43 -9.20 -10.46 -9.50
CA ALA A 43 -9.28 -9.63 -10.70
C ALA A 43 -10.71 -9.51 -11.24
N GLU A 44 -11.47 -10.62 -11.25
CA GLU A 44 -12.87 -10.64 -11.71
C GLU A 44 -13.81 -9.80 -10.82
N ARG A 45 -13.53 -9.71 -9.52
CA ARG A 45 -14.35 -8.97 -8.56
C ARG A 45 -13.92 -7.53 -8.33
N ALA A 46 -12.76 -7.14 -8.82
CA ALA A 46 -12.19 -5.82 -8.58
C ALA A 46 -13.13 -4.71 -9.08
N LYS A 47 -13.70 -4.83 -10.28
CA LYS A 47 -14.59 -3.82 -10.86
C LYS A 47 -15.83 -3.60 -9.99
N SER A 48 -16.56 -4.66 -9.63
CA SER A 48 -17.76 -4.54 -8.79
C SER A 48 -17.46 -4.00 -7.39
N SER A 49 -16.29 -4.32 -6.83
CA SER A 49 -15.83 -3.76 -5.54
C SER A 49 -15.55 -2.26 -5.64
N LEU A 50 -14.99 -1.80 -6.75
CA LEU A 50 -14.78 -0.37 -6.99
C LEU A 50 -16.08 0.37 -7.27
N GLU A 51 -17.00 -0.22 -8.03
CA GLU A 51 -18.34 0.33 -8.25
C GLU A 51 -19.09 0.53 -6.91
N TRP A 52 -18.90 -0.41 -5.97
CA TRP A 52 -19.43 -0.27 -4.61
C TRP A 52 -18.81 0.93 -3.88
N LEU A 53 -17.49 1.14 -3.95
CA LEU A 53 -16.81 2.30 -3.37
C LEU A 53 -17.25 3.62 -4.00
N ILE A 54 -17.42 3.63 -5.33
CA ILE A 54 -17.95 4.77 -6.08
C ILE A 54 -19.37 5.09 -5.60
N GLY A 55 -20.20 4.08 -5.37
CA GLY A 55 -21.54 4.23 -4.80
C GLY A 55 -21.57 4.89 -3.42
N TYR A 56 -20.51 4.74 -2.63
CA TYR A 56 -20.33 5.47 -1.36
C TYR A 56 -19.82 6.92 -1.54
N GLY A 57 -19.47 7.30 -2.77
CA GLY A 57 -19.00 8.66 -3.06
C GLY A 57 -17.49 8.85 -2.95
N VAL A 58 -16.68 7.79 -3.08
CA VAL A 58 -15.22 7.96 -3.18
C VAL A 58 -14.90 8.79 -4.43
N PRO A 59 -14.22 9.94 -4.31
CA PRO A 59 -13.98 10.87 -5.39
C PRO A 59 -12.78 10.45 -6.25
N PHE A 60 -12.93 9.41 -7.06
CA PHE A 60 -11.90 9.04 -8.03
C PHE A 60 -11.78 10.08 -9.13
N ASP A 61 -10.57 10.28 -9.63
CA ASP A 61 -10.28 11.24 -10.69
C ASP A 61 -10.95 10.84 -12.01
N THR A 62 -11.50 11.83 -12.70
CA THR A 62 -12.15 11.68 -14.00
C THR A 62 -11.47 12.53 -15.06
N GLU A 63 -11.64 12.16 -16.32
CA GLU A 63 -11.21 12.92 -17.50
C GLU A 63 -12.31 12.95 -18.55
N LYS A 64 -12.24 13.90 -19.48
CA LYS A 64 -13.13 13.93 -20.64
C LYS A 64 -12.51 13.10 -21.77
N SER A 65 -13.30 12.19 -22.33
CA SER A 65 -12.94 11.46 -23.55
C SER A 65 -12.90 12.41 -24.75
N GLU A 66 -12.39 11.94 -25.87
CA GLU A 66 -12.42 12.68 -27.15
C GLU A 66 -13.85 13.02 -27.60
N SER A 67 -14.84 12.20 -27.23
CA SER A 67 -16.26 12.44 -27.45
C SER A 67 -16.88 13.45 -26.48
N GLY A 68 -16.12 13.88 -25.44
CA GLY A 68 -16.59 14.80 -24.39
C GLY A 68 -17.31 14.11 -23.22
N GLU A 69 -17.42 12.79 -23.23
CA GLU A 69 -17.99 12.01 -22.13
C GLU A 69 -17.01 11.94 -20.96
N GLU A 70 -17.54 11.98 -19.74
CA GLU A 70 -16.75 11.83 -18.53
C GLU A 70 -16.45 10.35 -18.29
N ARG A 71 -15.16 10.02 -18.09
CA ARG A 71 -14.71 8.68 -17.75
C ARG A 71 -13.66 8.75 -16.65
N PHE A 72 -13.40 7.62 -15.96
CA PHE A 72 -12.34 7.57 -14.97
C PHE A 72 -10.97 7.75 -15.62
N HIS A 73 -10.14 8.59 -15.00
CA HIS A 73 -8.74 8.69 -15.36
C HIS A 73 -7.99 7.49 -14.81
N LEU A 74 -7.42 6.67 -15.70
CA LEU A 74 -6.68 5.48 -15.34
C LEU A 74 -5.18 5.70 -15.50
N THR A 75 -4.39 5.34 -14.49
CA THR A 75 -2.93 5.34 -14.56
C THR A 75 -2.38 3.92 -14.76
N ARG A 76 -1.10 3.84 -15.12
CA ARG A 76 -0.35 2.59 -15.21
C ARG A 76 0.84 2.65 -14.25
N GLU A 77 0.96 1.66 -13.38
CA GLU A 77 2.10 1.48 -12.50
C GLU A 77 3.02 0.34 -12.99
N GLY A 78 4.18 0.18 -12.37
CA GLY A 78 5.13 -0.87 -12.69
C GLY A 78 4.51 -2.27 -12.58
N GLY A 79 4.83 -3.14 -13.56
CA GLY A 79 4.27 -4.50 -13.63
C GLY A 79 2.93 -4.62 -14.34
N HIS A 80 2.23 -3.51 -14.63
CA HIS A 80 0.98 -3.52 -15.38
C HIS A 80 1.20 -3.30 -16.87
N SER A 81 0.59 -4.16 -17.71
CA SER A 81 0.61 -4.01 -19.17
C SER A 81 -0.34 -2.93 -19.68
N HIS A 82 -1.42 -2.65 -18.95
CA HIS A 82 -2.47 -1.69 -19.31
C HIS A 82 -2.68 -0.61 -18.23
N ARG A 83 -3.34 0.49 -18.62
CA ARG A 83 -3.84 1.49 -17.66
C ARG A 83 -5.09 0.92 -16.99
N ARG A 84 -5.01 0.61 -15.70
CA ARG A 84 -6.12 0.02 -14.93
C ARG A 84 -6.22 0.51 -13.50
N ILE A 85 -5.43 1.52 -13.14
CA ILE A 85 -5.35 1.99 -11.76
C ILE A 85 -6.26 3.19 -11.58
N LEU A 86 -7.36 3.01 -10.83
CA LEU A 86 -8.20 4.11 -10.36
C LEU A 86 -7.52 4.80 -9.18
N HIS A 87 -7.52 6.12 -9.17
CA HIS A 87 -6.85 6.91 -8.13
C HIS A 87 -7.63 8.19 -7.80
N ALA A 88 -7.31 8.79 -6.65
CA ALA A 88 -7.75 10.12 -6.26
C ALA A 88 -6.50 10.96 -5.97
N ALA A 89 -6.04 11.71 -6.94
CA ALA A 89 -4.77 12.42 -6.96
C ALA A 89 -3.59 11.51 -6.50
N ASP A 90 -2.77 11.96 -5.55
CA ASP A 90 -1.72 11.18 -4.88
C ASP A 90 -2.10 10.81 -3.42
N ALA A 91 -3.41 10.66 -3.14
CA ALA A 91 -3.95 10.43 -1.80
C ALA A 91 -5.19 9.50 -1.81
N THR A 92 -5.21 8.48 -2.67
CA THR A 92 -6.35 7.56 -2.83
C THR A 92 -6.79 6.93 -1.51
N GLY A 93 -5.84 6.50 -0.68
CA GLY A 93 -6.15 5.89 0.60
C GLY A 93 -6.79 6.86 1.61
N GLU A 94 -6.44 8.13 1.59
CA GLU A 94 -7.07 9.14 2.43
C GLU A 94 -8.51 9.40 1.99
N ALA A 95 -8.75 9.52 0.69
CA ALA A 95 -10.09 9.68 0.12
C ALA A 95 -11.02 8.51 0.49
N LEU A 96 -10.54 7.27 0.33
CA LEU A 96 -11.24 6.06 0.75
C LEU A 96 -11.58 6.09 2.24
N GLN A 97 -10.59 6.40 3.10
CA GLN A 97 -10.77 6.35 4.54
C GLN A 97 -11.75 7.41 5.03
N ILE A 98 -11.71 8.63 4.50
CA ILE A 98 -12.66 9.69 4.84
C ILE A 98 -14.08 9.25 4.49
N THR A 99 -14.31 8.84 3.25
CA THR A 99 -15.64 8.42 2.77
C THR A 99 -16.22 7.27 3.59
N LEU A 100 -15.41 6.23 3.86
CA LEU A 100 -15.90 5.06 4.62
C LEU A 100 -16.06 5.37 6.11
N ASN A 101 -15.22 6.22 6.72
CA ASN A 101 -15.39 6.65 8.10
C ASN A 101 -16.70 7.44 8.28
N ASP A 102 -17.03 8.33 7.34
CA ASP A 102 -18.28 9.08 7.36
C ASP A 102 -19.49 8.13 7.28
N ALA A 103 -19.44 7.14 6.38
CA ALA A 103 -20.48 6.13 6.26
C ALA A 103 -20.64 5.30 7.54
N VAL A 104 -19.54 4.88 8.16
CA VAL A 104 -19.54 4.10 9.40
C VAL A 104 -20.04 4.93 10.59
N SER A 105 -19.61 6.19 10.71
CA SER A 105 -19.97 7.04 11.84
C SER A 105 -21.46 7.42 11.89
N THR A 106 -22.12 7.39 10.74
CA THR A 106 -23.54 7.71 10.60
C THR A 106 -24.46 6.48 10.60
N HIS A 107 -23.89 5.28 10.53
CA HIS A 107 -24.69 4.06 10.41
C HIS A 107 -25.26 3.60 11.78
N PRO A 108 -26.58 3.43 11.92
CA PRO A 108 -27.23 3.18 13.23
C PRO A 108 -26.86 1.86 13.89
N ASN A 109 -26.41 0.87 13.12
CA ASN A 109 -26.07 -0.48 13.61
C ASN A 109 -24.57 -0.71 13.76
N ILE A 110 -23.73 0.33 13.62
CA ILE A 110 -22.28 0.23 13.76
C ILE A 110 -21.84 0.99 15.00
N HIS A 111 -21.14 0.29 15.89
CA HIS A 111 -20.52 0.90 17.06
C HIS A 111 -19.00 0.92 16.89
N VAL A 112 -18.40 2.11 16.90
CA VAL A 112 -16.95 2.29 16.76
C VAL A 112 -16.34 2.47 18.15
N PHE A 113 -15.41 1.58 18.50
CA PHE A 113 -14.65 1.64 19.75
C PHE A 113 -13.25 2.18 19.47
N GLU A 114 -13.08 3.48 19.65
CA GLU A 114 -11.78 4.12 19.54
C GLU A 114 -10.94 3.91 20.80
N ARG A 115 -9.60 3.84 20.63
CA ARG A 115 -8.63 3.61 21.71
C ARG A 115 -8.80 2.27 22.43
N TYR A 116 -9.31 1.28 21.70
CA TYR A 116 -9.32 -0.11 22.13
C TYR A 116 -8.23 -0.89 21.39
N ASN A 117 -7.48 -1.69 22.13
CA ASN A 117 -6.47 -2.58 21.55
C ASN A 117 -6.94 -4.03 21.72
N ALA A 118 -7.09 -4.75 20.61
CA ALA A 118 -7.33 -6.18 20.67
C ALA A 118 -6.11 -6.89 21.29
N ILE A 119 -6.34 -7.76 22.26
CA ILE A 119 -5.31 -8.51 22.97
C ILE A 119 -5.20 -9.91 22.42
N ASP A 120 -6.36 -10.62 22.37
CA ASP A 120 -6.45 -11.98 21.89
C ASP A 120 -7.87 -12.35 21.46
N LEU A 121 -7.97 -13.42 20.67
CA LEU A 121 -9.25 -14.04 20.30
C LEU A 121 -9.72 -14.97 21.42
N ILE A 122 -11.04 -15.17 21.53
CA ILE A 122 -11.64 -16.09 22.49
C ILE A 122 -12.10 -17.34 21.75
N PRO A 123 -11.36 -18.48 21.88
CA PRO A 123 -11.80 -19.74 21.29
C PRO A 123 -13.11 -20.24 21.94
N SER A 124 -13.96 -20.84 21.14
CA SER A 124 -15.16 -21.52 21.64
C SER A 124 -14.76 -22.75 22.47
N ARG A 125 -15.50 -22.98 23.55
CA ARG A 125 -15.40 -24.24 24.33
C ARG A 125 -16.31 -25.36 23.80
N GLU A 126 -17.34 -24.99 23.07
CA GLU A 126 -18.38 -25.89 22.59
C GLU A 126 -18.09 -26.33 21.15
N GLU A 127 -17.54 -25.43 20.35
CA GLU A 127 -17.29 -25.68 18.95
C GLU A 127 -15.79 -25.59 18.65
N LYS A 128 -15.22 -26.70 18.22
CA LYS A 128 -13.79 -26.78 17.87
C LYS A 128 -13.49 -25.90 16.64
N ASN A 129 -12.37 -25.19 16.66
CA ASN A 129 -11.94 -24.26 15.59
C ASN A 129 -12.89 -23.09 15.35
N SER A 130 -13.57 -22.63 16.38
CA SER A 130 -14.43 -21.46 16.33
C SER A 130 -14.00 -20.40 17.34
N VAL A 131 -14.26 -19.14 17.03
CA VAL A 131 -13.97 -17.98 17.86
C VAL A 131 -15.30 -17.30 18.20
N VAL A 132 -15.49 -16.94 19.47
CA VAL A 132 -16.73 -16.36 20.01
C VAL A 132 -16.58 -14.91 20.50
N GLY A 133 -15.46 -14.27 20.17
CA GLY A 133 -15.18 -12.89 20.54
C GLY A 133 -13.71 -12.58 20.67
N ALA A 134 -13.41 -11.46 21.32
CA ALA A 134 -12.05 -11.01 21.58
C ALA A 134 -11.92 -10.35 22.97
N TYR A 135 -10.75 -10.47 23.56
CA TYR A 135 -10.32 -9.63 24.67
C TYR A 135 -9.75 -8.32 24.11
N VAL A 136 -10.21 -7.21 24.67
CA VAL A 136 -9.78 -5.89 24.25
C VAL A 136 -9.34 -5.05 25.46
N TRP A 137 -8.27 -4.29 25.30
CA TRP A 137 -7.81 -3.33 26.29
C TRP A 137 -8.45 -1.97 26.03
N ASN A 138 -9.31 -1.53 26.93
CA ASN A 138 -9.86 -0.18 26.94
C ASN A 138 -8.81 0.77 27.53
N ARG A 139 -8.15 1.55 26.67
CA ARG A 139 -7.07 2.46 27.08
C ARG A 139 -7.55 3.68 27.87
N GLN A 140 -8.83 4.02 27.81
CA GLN A 140 -9.38 5.14 28.54
C GLN A 140 -9.71 4.78 29.99
N GLN A 141 -10.21 3.56 30.18
CA GLN A 141 -10.64 3.06 31.49
C GLN A 141 -9.59 2.11 32.13
N GLU A 142 -8.50 1.84 31.42
CA GLU A 142 -7.36 1.02 31.84
C GLU A 142 -7.74 -0.39 32.36
N HIS A 143 -8.69 -1.03 31.68
CA HIS A 143 -9.08 -2.42 31.98
C HIS A 143 -9.34 -3.26 30.73
N VAL A 144 -9.35 -4.58 30.91
CA VAL A 144 -9.67 -5.53 29.85
C VAL A 144 -11.18 -5.76 29.81
N GLU A 145 -11.73 -5.69 28.60
CA GLU A 145 -13.12 -6.00 28.31
C GLU A 145 -13.23 -7.24 27.43
N VAL A 146 -14.40 -7.87 27.46
CA VAL A 146 -14.76 -9.00 26.59
C VAL A 146 -15.83 -8.55 25.62
N ILE A 147 -15.49 -8.57 24.33
CA ILE A 147 -16.47 -8.36 23.25
C ILE A 147 -16.86 -9.75 22.71
N ARG A 148 -18.11 -10.14 22.89
CA ARG A 148 -18.67 -11.37 22.35
C ARG A 148 -19.34 -11.12 21.02
N ALA A 149 -19.08 -11.99 20.04
CA ALA A 149 -19.69 -11.93 18.72
C ALA A 149 -19.72 -13.34 18.09
N PRO A 150 -20.77 -13.67 17.34
CA PRO A 150 -20.83 -14.92 16.59
C PRO A 150 -19.84 -14.97 15.41
N PHE A 151 -19.38 -13.81 14.95
CA PHE A 151 -18.37 -13.68 13.90
C PHE A 151 -17.35 -12.62 14.30
N VAL A 152 -16.09 -12.90 14.04
CA VAL A 152 -14.99 -11.96 14.26
C VAL A 152 -14.23 -11.78 12.94
N ALA A 153 -14.21 -10.57 12.42
CA ALA A 153 -13.42 -10.21 11.24
C ALA A 153 -12.10 -9.57 11.66
N LEU A 154 -10.97 -10.13 11.22
CA LEU A 154 -9.65 -9.55 11.40
C LEU A 154 -9.30 -8.70 10.19
N ALA A 155 -9.20 -7.38 10.39
CA ALA A 155 -8.78 -6.40 9.39
C ALA A 155 -7.61 -5.55 9.93
N THR A 156 -6.65 -6.20 10.56
CA THR A 156 -5.60 -5.59 11.39
C THR A 156 -4.36 -5.16 10.62
N GLY A 157 -4.32 -5.37 9.31
CA GLY A 157 -3.17 -5.06 8.47
C GLY A 157 -1.99 -6.01 8.67
N GLY A 158 -0.80 -5.57 8.23
CA GLY A 158 0.42 -6.36 8.27
C GLY A 158 1.33 -6.10 9.46
N GLY A 159 2.59 -6.55 9.35
CA GLY A 159 3.61 -6.46 10.42
C GLY A 159 4.86 -5.67 10.04
N SER A 160 4.80 -4.78 9.05
CA SER A 160 6.01 -4.10 8.54
C SER A 160 6.66 -3.13 9.54
N LYS A 161 6.00 -2.81 10.66
CA LYS A 161 6.57 -1.95 11.71
C LYS A 161 7.72 -2.60 12.51
N VAL A 162 7.95 -3.88 12.34
CA VAL A 162 9.12 -4.56 12.94
C VAL A 162 10.44 -4.12 12.28
N TYR A 163 10.40 -3.52 11.10
CA TYR A 163 11.56 -3.01 10.40
C TYR A 163 11.89 -1.56 10.80
N GLN A 164 13.18 -1.23 10.81
CA GLN A 164 13.66 0.12 11.13
C GLN A 164 13.09 1.16 10.17
N TYR A 165 13.15 0.90 8.86
CA TYR A 165 12.54 1.73 7.84
C TYR A 165 11.28 1.06 7.32
N THR A 166 10.15 1.75 7.45
CA THR A 166 8.85 1.29 6.97
C THR A 166 7.98 2.46 6.54
N SER A 167 7.18 2.27 5.51
CA SER A 167 6.14 3.22 5.11
C SER A 167 4.85 3.05 5.91
N ASN A 168 4.77 2.05 6.77
CA ASN A 168 3.58 1.72 7.54
C ASN A 168 3.48 2.54 8.83
N PRO A 169 2.25 2.84 9.32
CA PRO A 169 2.04 3.48 10.62
C PRO A 169 2.43 2.56 11.77
N ASP A 170 2.54 3.15 12.96
CA ASP A 170 2.96 2.44 14.19
C ASP A 170 2.05 1.28 14.59
N VAL A 171 0.80 1.27 14.11
CA VAL A 171 -0.18 0.22 14.36
C VAL A 171 -0.02 -1.03 13.50
N SER A 172 0.89 -1.03 12.53
CA SER A 172 1.17 -2.18 11.67
C SER A 172 2.18 -3.13 12.33
N SER A 173 1.85 -3.61 13.52
CA SER A 173 2.73 -4.38 14.42
C SER A 173 2.66 -5.89 14.21
N GLY A 174 1.68 -6.40 13.42
CA GLY A 174 1.47 -7.83 13.19
C GLY A 174 0.71 -8.54 14.32
N ASP A 175 0.18 -7.80 15.27
CA ASP A 175 -0.57 -8.34 16.41
C ASP A 175 -1.81 -9.14 15.99
N GLY A 176 -2.54 -8.73 14.94
CA GLY A 176 -3.65 -9.52 14.41
C GLY A 176 -3.23 -10.86 13.83
N ILE A 177 -2.09 -10.93 13.16
CA ILE A 177 -1.51 -12.19 12.67
C ILE A 177 -1.12 -13.08 13.86
N ALA A 178 -0.52 -12.50 14.89
CA ALA A 178 -0.14 -13.22 16.11
C ALA A 178 -1.35 -13.76 16.88
N MET A 179 -2.45 -12.97 17.00
CA MET A 179 -3.70 -13.42 17.62
C MET A 179 -4.33 -14.57 16.84
N ALA A 180 -4.37 -14.49 15.51
CA ALA A 180 -4.88 -15.55 14.65
C ALA A 180 -4.05 -16.84 14.81
N TRP A 181 -2.71 -16.73 14.82
CA TRP A 181 -1.84 -17.87 15.02
C TRP A 181 -2.04 -18.53 16.39
N ARG A 182 -2.17 -17.76 17.47
CA ARG A 182 -2.46 -18.30 18.81
C ARG A 182 -3.84 -18.98 18.88
N ALA A 183 -4.80 -18.50 18.09
CA ALA A 183 -6.11 -19.13 17.96
C ALA A 183 -6.10 -20.41 17.10
N GLY A 184 -4.96 -20.78 16.50
CA GLY A 184 -4.80 -22.00 15.70
C GLY A 184 -4.95 -21.80 14.19
N CYS A 185 -5.10 -20.57 13.69
CA CYS A 185 -5.15 -20.31 12.27
C CYS A 185 -3.80 -20.58 11.61
N ARG A 186 -3.83 -21.04 10.36
CA ARG A 186 -2.61 -21.18 9.55
C ARG A 186 -2.09 -19.81 9.12
N VAL A 187 -0.79 -19.63 9.22
CA VAL A 187 -0.09 -18.42 8.76
C VAL A 187 0.99 -18.85 7.77
N ALA A 188 1.10 -18.15 6.65
CA ALA A 188 2.02 -18.51 5.58
C ALA A 188 2.77 -17.29 5.03
N ASN A 189 3.89 -17.55 4.36
CA ASN A 189 4.68 -16.60 3.58
C ASN A 189 5.15 -15.36 4.38
N MET A 190 5.37 -15.49 5.69
CA MET A 190 5.77 -14.39 6.57
C MET A 190 7.16 -13.84 6.26
N GLU A 191 8.02 -14.63 5.63
CA GLU A 191 9.35 -14.24 5.14
C GLU A 191 9.31 -13.26 3.97
N PHE A 192 8.18 -13.18 3.24
CA PHE A 192 8.04 -12.28 2.11
C PHE A 192 7.46 -10.93 2.54
N ASN A 193 8.30 -9.93 2.49
CA ASN A 193 7.91 -8.54 2.72
C ASN A 193 8.38 -7.68 1.54
N GLN A 194 7.47 -6.96 0.90
CA GLN A 194 7.83 -6.04 -0.14
C GLN A 194 8.46 -4.79 0.45
N PHE A 195 9.64 -4.41 -0.03
CA PHE A 195 10.27 -3.13 0.29
C PHE A 195 9.94 -2.13 -0.82
N HIS A 196 9.34 -1.00 -0.45
CA HIS A 196 9.22 0.12 -1.39
C HIS A 196 10.57 0.79 -1.53
N PRO A 197 11.05 1.03 -2.76
CA PRO A 197 12.40 1.53 -2.99
C PRO A 197 12.67 2.91 -2.40
N THR A 198 11.66 3.78 -2.38
CA THR A 198 11.82 5.22 -2.19
C THR A 198 10.99 5.74 -1.02
N CYS A 199 11.41 5.45 0.21
CA CYS A 199 10.94 6.15 1.40
C CYS A 199 11.85 7.35 1.67
N LEU A 200 11.28 8.49 2.03
CA LEU A 200 12.05 9.70 2.32
C LEU A 200 12.99 9.48 3.52
N TYR A 201 14.28 9.61 3.29
CA TYR A 201 15.30 9.55 4.33
C TYR A 201 15.46 10.92 4.98
N HIS A 202 14.78 11.12 6.12
CA HIS A 202 14.90 12.36 6.88
C HIS A 202 14.45 12.11 8.34
N PRO A 203 15.16 12.60 9.36
CA PRO A 203 14.85 12.34 10.77
C PRO A 203 13.41 12.69 11.19
N GLN A 204 12.81 13.70 10.57
CA GLN A 204 11.47 14.17 10.86
C GLN A 204 10.42 13.69 9.85
N ALA A 205 10.81 12.97 8.81
CA ALA A 205 9.87 12.46 7.80
C ALA A 205 9.13 11.21 8.27
N ARG A 206 9.69 10.50 9.24
CA ARG A 206 9.22 9.21 9.72
C ARG A 206 9.05 8.23 8.55
N ASN A 207 7.84 7.88 8.20
CA ASN A 207 7.48 6.86 7.21
C ASN A 207 6.89 7.46 5.92
N PHE A 208 7.33 8.65 5.50
CA PHE A 208 6.78 9.30 4.31
C PHE A 208 7.26 8.65 3.02
N LEU A 209 6.31 8.13 2.24
CA LEU A 209 6.57 7.47 0.97
C LEU A 209 6.73 8.51 -0.15
N ILE A 210 7.75 8.34 -0.99
CA ILE A 210 7.87 9.01 -2.28
C ILE A 210 7.31 8.06 -3.34
N THR A 211 6.16 8.41 -3.91
CA THR A 211 5.42 7.53 -4.83
C THR A 211 6.25 7.07 -6.02
N GLU A 212 5.95 5.88 -6.50
CA GLU A 212 6.57 5.31 -7.72
C GLU A 212 6.29 6.16 -8.96
N ALA A 213 5.19 6.90 -8.96
CA ALA A 213 4.83 7.79 -10.07
C ALA A 213 5.93 8.82 -10.40
N LEU A 214 6.77 9.25 -9.42
CA LEU A 214 7.91 10.10 -9.74
C LEU A 214 8.87 9.42 -10.72
N ARG A 215 9.17 8.12 -10.53
CA ARG A 215 10.01 7.36 -11.47
C ARG A 215 9.30 7.17 -12.80
N GLY A 216 7.99 6.94 -12.77
CA GLY A 216 7.14 6.88 -13.96
C GLY A 216 7.20 8.14 -14.81
N GLU A 217 7.28 9.31 -14.16
CA GLU A 217 7.43 10.62 -14.81
C GLU A 217 8.90 10.98 -15.12
N GLY A 218 9.83 10.06 -14.88
CA GLY A 218 11.21 10.17 -15.31
C GLY A 218 12.21 10.60 -14.23
N ALA A 219 11.85 10.52 -12.94
CA ALA A 219 12.84 10.70 -11.89
C ALA A 219 13.88 9.58 -11.91
N ASN A 220 15.13 9.92 -11.62
CA ASN A 220 16.28 9.04 -11.73
C ASN A 220 16.90 8.76 -10.36
N LEU A 221 17.24 7.50 -10.11
CA LEU A 221 18.03 7.10 -8.94
C LEU A 221 19.52 7.35 -9.17
N CYS A 222 20.14 8.04 -8.23
CA CYS A 222 21.54 8.41 -8.31
C CYS A 222 22.24 8.39 -6.95
N HIS A 223 23.56 8.39 -6.99
CA HIS A 223 24.45 8.63 -5.86
C HIS A 223 24.45 10.13 -5.47
N ALA A 224 25.13 10.46 -4.39
CA ALA A 224 25.28 11.85 -3.93
C ALA A 224 25.98 12.76 -4.96
N ASP A 225 26.80 12.21 -5.82
CA ASP A 225 27.50 12.93 -6.91
C ASP A 225 26.66 13.07 -8.19
N GLY A 226 25.41 12.59 -8.19
CA GLY A 226 24.51 12.60 -9.34
C GLY A 226 24.70 11.43 -10.32
N THR A 227 25.63 10.51 -10.05
CA THR A 227 25.87 9.35 -10.92
C THR A 227 24.69 8.35 -10.86
N ARG A 228 24.04 8.09 -11.99
CA ARG A 228 22.96 7.11 -12.12
C ARG A 228 23.49 5.68 -12.03
N PHE A 229 22.79 4.78 -11.38
CA PHE A 229 23.28 3.41 -11.17
C PHE A 229 22.33 2.29 -11.62
N MET A 230 21.04 2.55 -11.76
CA MET A 230 20.05 1.49 -12.03
C MET A 230 20.30 0.64 -13.28
N HIS A 231 20.85 1.25 -14.33
CA HIS A 231 21.17 0.56 -15.58
C HIS A 231 22.23 -0.57 -15.45
N LYS A 232 22.93 -0.63 -14.31
CA LYS A 232 23.88 -1.71 -13.98
C LYS A 232 23.17 -2.95 -13.45
N PHE A 233 21.93 -2.82 -13.01
CA PHE A 233 21.15 -3.86 -12.34
C PHE A 233 20.02 -4.40 -13.21
N ASP A 234 19.40 -3.55 -14.06
CA ASP A 234 18.30 -3.93 -14.92
C ASP A 234 18.25 -3.03 -16.18
N GLU A 235 17.95 -3.61 -17.33
CA GLU A 235 17.84 -2.89 -18.62
C GLU A 235 16.71 -1.84 -18.61
N ARG A 236 15.66 -2.07 -17.80
CA ARG A 236 14.54 -1.11 -17.61
C ARG A 236 14.93 0.10 -16.77
N GLY A 237 16.12 0.10 -16.18
CA GLY A 237 16.64 1.19 -15.36
C GLY A 237 15.72 1.51 -14.17
N ASP A 238 15.39 2.79 -13.99
CA ASP A 238 14.57 3.26 -12.87
C ASP A 238 13.12 2.75 -12.90
N LEU A 239 12.67 2.18 -14.01
CA LEU A 239 11.35 1.56 -14.19
C LEU A 239 11.35 0.03 -13.95
N ALA A 240 12.44 -0.53 -13.46
CA ALA A 240 12.49 -1.93 -13.03
C ALA A 240 11.50 -2.20 -11.88
N PRO A 241 11.07 -3.45 -11.65
CA PRO A 241 10.20 -3.82 -10.54
C PRO A 241 10.76 -3.39 -9.18
N ARG A 242 9.86 -3.14 -8.23
CA ARG A 242 10.21 -2.60 -6.88
C ARG A 242 11.27 -3.41 -6.17
N ASP A 243 11.23 -4.74 -6.26
CA ASP A 243 12.20 -5.63 -5.62
C ASP A 243 13.61 -5.47 -6.21
N VAL A 244 13.72 -5.32 -7.53
CA VAL A 244 15.00 -5.07 -8.21
C VAL A 244 15.56 -3.72 -7.79
N VAL A 245 14.73 -2.67 -7.81
CA VAL A 245 15.15 -1.32 -7.44
C VAL A 245 15.54 -1.24 -5.97
N ALA A 246 14.76 -1.86 -5.06
CA ALA A 246 15.07 -1.86 -3.63
C ALA A 246 16.40 -2.57 -3.34
N ARG A 247 16.65 -3.73 -3.97
CA ARG A 247 17.93 -4.45 -3.83
C ARG A 247 19.11 -3.67 -4.42
N ALA A 248 18.90 -2.98 -5.54
CA ALA A 248 19.94 -2.14 -6.15
C ALA A 248 20.33 -0.98 -5.22
N ILE A 249 19.35 -0.28 -4.63
CA ILE A 249 19.60 0.78 -3.65
C ILE A 249 20.33 0.23 -2.43
N ASP A 250 19.85 -0.86 -1.84
CA ASP A 250 20.49 -1.49 -0.67
C ASP A 250 21.94 -1.92 -0.97
N TYR A 251 22.18 -2.48 -2.14
CA TYR A 251 23.53 -2.85 -2.59
C TYR A 251 24.44 -1.63 -2.70
N GLU A 252 23.98 -0.55 -3.37
CA GLU A 252 24.81 0.66 -3.55
C GLU A 252 25.05 1.37 -2.23
N MET A 253 24.06 1.41 -1.32
CA MET A 253 24.24 1.95 0.03
C MET A 253 25.33 1.20 0.79
N LYS A 254 25.29 -0.13 0.79
CA LYS A 254 26.29 -0.99 1.46
C LYS A 254 27.67 -0.85 0.82
N ARG A 255 27.74 -0.86 -0.49
CA ARG A 255 29.00 -0.74 -1.25
C ARG A 255 29.71 0.59 -0.99
N LEU A 256 28.95 1.69 -0.84
CA LEU A 256 29.48 3.04 -0.64
C LEU A 256 29.60 3.42 0.85
N GLY A 257 29.03 2.64 1.76
CA GLY A 257 28.90 3.03 3.17
C GLY A 257 27.99 4.26 3.35
N ALA A 258 26.99 4.42 2.47
CA ALA A 258 26.10 5.57 2.46
C ALA A 258 24.79 5.25 3.22
N ASP A 259 24.24 6.26 3.90
CA ASP A 259 23.01 6.12 4.67
C ASP A 259 21.75 6.17 3.78
N CYS A 260 21.84 6.71 2.58
CA CYS A 260 20.73 6.83 1.61
C CYS A 260 21.26 6.92 0.17
N MET A 261 20.35 6.73 -0.79
CA MET A 261 20.53 7.12 -2.19
C MET A 261 19.62 8.33 -2.49
N TYR A 262 19.66 8.80 -3.73
CA TYR A 262 18.93 10.00 -4.12
C TYR A 262 18.00 9.73 -5.31
N LEU A 263 16.81 10.35 -5.28
CA LEU A 263 15.85 10.34 -6.38
C LEU A 263 15.72 11.77 -6.93
N ASP A 264 16.14 11.97 -8.17
CA ASP A 264 16.20 13.27 -8.81
C ASP A 264 15.14 13.42 -9.90
N ILE A 265 14.28 14.43 -9.77
CA ILE A 265 13.29 14.87 -10.75
C ILE A 265 13.50 16.34 -11.16
N SER A 266 14.53 17.01 -10.62
CA SER A 266 14.76 18.45 -10.78
C SER A 266 15.01 18.89 -12.22
N HIS A 267 15.27 17.95 -13.13
CA HIS A 267 15.40 18.20 -14.57
C HIS A 267 14.05 18.51 -15.26
N LYS A 268 12.91 18.26 -14.60
CA LYS A 268 11.57 18.59 -15.09
C LYS A 268 11.22 20.05 -14.72
N PRO A 269 10.33 20.71 -15.49
CA PRO A 269 9.86 22.04 -15.14
C PRO A 269 9.24 22.10 -13.74
N ALA A 270 9.55 23.13 -12.97
CA ALA A 270 9.06 23.28 -11.59
C ALA A 270 7.52 23.24 -11.50
N ASP A 271 6.83 23.93 -12.43
CA ASP A 271 5.35 23.92 -12.49
C ASP A 271 4.79 22.53 -12.73
N PHE A 272 5.45 21.72 -13.55
CA PHE A 272 5.08 20.32 -13.75
C PHE A 272 5.16 19.53 -12.44
N ILE A 273 6.29 19.63 -11.72
CA ILE A 273 6.53 18.89 -10.47
C ILE A 273 5.50 19.29 -9.42
N VAL A 274 5.28 20.58 -9.22
CA VAL A 274 4.34 21.10 -8.21
C VAL A 274 2.89 20.70 -8.52
N LYS A 275 2.51 20.70 -9.79
CA LYS A 275 1.15 20.34 -10.21
C LYS A 275 0.88 18.84 -10.11
N HIS A 276 1.85 17.99 -10.50
CA HIS A 276 1.67 16.54 -10.52
C HIS A 276 1.89 15.88 -9.15
N PHE A 277 2.74 16.48 -8.30
CA PHE A 277 3.11 15.90 -7.00
C PHE A 277 2.97 16.93 -5.85
N PRO A 278 1.77 17.53 -5.68
CA PRO A 278 1.59 18.63 -4.74
C PRO A 278 1.85 18.24 -3.28
N ASN A 279 1.49 17.04 -2.87
CA ASN A 279 1.68 16.57 -1.51
C ASN A 279 3.15 16.22 -1.23
N ILE A 280 3.83 15.60 -2.18
CA ILE A 280 5.26 15.29 -2.07
C ILE A 280 6.07 16.59 -2.03
N TYR A 281 5.79 17.52 -2.94
CA TYR A 281 6.43 18.84 -2.95
C TYR A 281 6.25 19.57 -1.62
N ARG A 282 5.01 19.67 -1.13
CA ARG A 282 4.70 20.32 0.14
C ARG A 282 5.42 19.66 1.32
N LYS A 283 5.42 18.32 1.36
CA LYS A 283 6.08 17.57 2.43
C LYS A 283 7.59 17.76 2.40
N CYS A 284 8.25 17.58 1.26
CA CYS A 284 9.68 17.78 1.11
C CYS A 284 10.06 19.24 1.44
N ARG A 285 9.29 20.20 0.94
CA ARG A 285 9.50 21.62 1.21
C ARG A 285 9.41 21.97 2.70
N SER A 286 8.48 21.35 3.44
CA SER A 286 8.34 21.51 4.89
C SER A 286 9.54 20.97 5.68
N LEU A 287 10.36 20.15 5.07
CA LEU A 287 11.59 19.56 5.63
C LEU A 287 12.87 20.20 5.09
N GLY A 288 12.73 21.28 4.32
CA GLY A 288 13.85 22.03 3.75
C GLY A 288 14.35 21.51 2.41
N ILE A 289 13.70 20.51 1.80
CA ILE A 289 14.08 19.92 0.52
C ILE A 289 13.24 20.51 -0.61
N ASP A 290 13.88 21.17 -1.57
CA ASP A 290 13.22 21.70 -2.77
C ASP A 290 13.40 20.76 -3.96
N ILE A 291 12.46 19.85 -4.16
CA ILE A 291 12.51 18.80 -5.20
C ILE A 291 12.51 19.35 -6.65
N THR A 292 12.28 20.64 -6.83
CA THR A 292 12.41 21.31 -8.12
C THR A 292 13.87 21.73 -8.44
N ARG A 293 14.78 21.58 -7.47
CA ARG A 293 16.17 22.07 -7.55
C ARG A 293 17.19 21.06 -7.08
N GLU A 294 16.79 20.12 -6.23
CA GLU A 294 17.70 19.18 -5.58
C GLU A 294 17.06 17.79 -5.49
N PRO A 295 17.88 16.73 -5.47
CA PRO A 295 17.38 15.37 -5.37
C PRO A 295 16.86 15.06 -3.97
N ILE A 296 15.93 14.10 -3.90
CA ILE A 296 15.26 13.64 -2.68
C ILE A 296 16.10 12.50 -2.08
N PRO A 297 16.56 12.57 -0.82
CA PRO A 297 17.21 11.44 -0.16
C PRO A 297 16.20 10.32 0.12
N VAL A 298 16.51 9.09 -0.29
CA VAL A 298 15.61 7.94 -0.21
C VAL A 298 16.30 6.68 0.30
N VAL A 299 15.53 5.83 0.99
CA VAL A 299 15.93 4.49 1.44
C VAL A 299 14.84 3.48 1.12
N PRO A 300 15.17 2.19 0.90
CA PRO A 300 14.18 1.13 0.87
C PRO A 300 13.51 0.99 2.24
N ALA A 301 12.18 0.81 2.23
CA ALA A 301 11.41 0.65 3.46
C ALA A 301 10.40 -0.48 3.34
N ALA A 302 10.23 -1.25 4.41
CA ALA A 302 9.22 -2.30 4.48
C ALA A 302 7.82 -1.67 4.25
N HIS A 303 7.11 -2.18 3.26
CA HIS A 303 5.90 -1.55 2.74
C HIS A 303 4.68 -2.46 2.85
N TYR A 304 4.84 -3.72 2.48
CA TYR A 304 3.75 -4.68 2.38
C TYR A 304 4.18 -6.07 2.85
N SER A 305 3.46 -6.63 3.83
CA SER A 305 3.59 -8.02 4.23
C SER A 305 2.85 -8.89 3.22
N CYS A 306 3.57 -9.64 2.38
CA CYS A 306 2.96 -10.49 1.36
C CYS A 306 2.27 -11.71 1.96
N GLY A 307 2.80 -12.21 3.07
CA GLY A 307 2.21 -13.28 3.87
C GLY A 307 1.19 -12.80 4.89
N GLY A 308 0.69 -13.73 5.67
CA GLY A 308 -0.29 -13.48 6.72
C GLY A 308 -1.16 -14.70 7.02
N VAL A 309 -2.34 -14.44 7.56
CA VAL A 309 -3.32 -15.48 7.88
C VAL A 309 -3.91 -16.05 6.59
N MET A 310 -3.88 -17.36 6.44
CA MET A 310 -4.47 -18.04 5.29
C MET A 310 -6.00 -18.06 5.40
N THR A 311 -6.68 -17.76 4.31
CA THR A 311 -8.13 -17.78 4.20
C THR A 311 -8.58 -18.55 2.97
N ASP A 312 -9.83 -19.01 2.97
CA ASP A 312 -10.52 -19.42 1.76
C ASP A 312 -11.11 -18.22 0.99
N PHE A 313 -11.80 -18.46 -0.13
CA PHE A 313 -12.45 -17.41 -0.92
C PHE A 313 -13.63 -16.71 -0.24
N ASN A 314 -14.08 -17.22 0.92
CA ASN A 314 -15.10 -16.58 1.76
C ASN A 314 -14.48 -15.83 2.95
N ALA A 315 -13.16 -15.63 2.94
CA ALA A 315 -12.36 -15.02 4.01
C ALA A 315 -12.41 -15.79 5.36
N LYS A 316 -12.72 -17.09 5.33
CA LYS A 316 -12.67 -17.95 6.52
C LYS A 316 -11.26 -18.49 6.73
N THR A 317 -10.83 -18.51 7.99
CA THR A 317 -9.53 -19.03 8.45
C THR A 317 -9.62 -20.47 8.93
#